data_829cf88a6f3c8da48368638c42efa845
#
_entry.id   829cf88a6f3c8da48368638c42efa845
#
_cell.length_a   1.000
_cell.length_b   1.000
_cell.length_c   1.000
_cell.angle_alpha   90.00
_cell.angle_beta   90.00
_cell.angle_gamma   90.00
#
_symmetry.space_group_name_H-M   'P 1'
#
loop_
_entity.id
_entity.type
_entity.pdbx_description
1 polymer ?
#
loop_
_entity_poly.entity_id
_entity_poly.type
_entity_poly.pdbx_seq_one_letter_code
_entity_poly.pdbx_strand_id
1 'polypeptide(L)'
;MTDQMMDQGPLRPGSPLRTPRAAAGAGIIFSVLMITALVLLRLSVPANPAVESSWLTDSGKRAAVAIGLNLIPFAGIAFLWFIGVIRDRIGEREDRFFATVFLGSGLLFVAMMFVAAAVAGGLIADTSSGPPVAGTLALGRHITSILLDVYWMRMAAVFTLTTVTIARRTQIVSRWLTIAGVVTALILLVGVGISPWVELLFPAWILALSIDLLAATRRAAPG
;
A
#
# COMPACT_ATOMS: atom_id res chain seq x y z
N MET A 1 3.68 9.51 63.62
CA MET A 1 4.18 8.83 62.40
C MET A 1 3.05 8.90 61.40
N THR A 2 3.13 9.90 60.55
CA THR A 2 2.06 10.40 59.71
C THR A 2 2.06 9.66 58.38
N ASP A 3 0.99 8.99 58.15
CA ASP A 3 0.69 8.21 56.95
C ASP A 3 0.50 9.17 55.78
N GLN A 4 1.49 9.26 54.85
CA GLN A 4 1.33 9.95 53.59
C GLN A 4 0.69 8.98 52.62
N MET A 5 -0.61 8.89 52.65
CA MET A 5 -1.40 8.38 51.54
C MET A 5 -1.14 9.26 50.32
N MET A 6 -0.29 8.78 49.40
CA MET A 6 -0.14 9.35 48.06
C MET A 6 -1.50 9.24 47.35
N ASP A 7 -2.15 10.39 47.21
CA ASP A 7 -3.27 10.60 46.30
C ASP A 7 -2.77 10.39 44.85
N GLN A 8 -2.91 9.15 44.36
CA GLN A 8 -2.80 8.87 42.93
C GLN A 8 -4.08 9.36 42.26
N GLY A 9 -4.07 10.62 41.88
CA GLY A 9 -5.14 11.18 41.09
C GLY A 9 -5.46 10.27 39.89
N PRO A 10 -6.72 10.19 39.46
CA PRO A 10 -7.16 9.28 38.40
C PRO A 10 -6.33 9.52 37.13
N LEU A 11 -5.69 8.45 36.66
CA LEU A 11 -4.98 8.44 35.36
C LEU A 11 -5.93 9.04 34.32
N ARG A 12 -5.63 10.20 33.83
CA ARG A 12 -6.40 10.85 32.74
C ARG A 12 -6.48 9.88 31.59
N PRO A 13 -7.67 9.46 31.17
CA PRO A 13 -7.80 8.67 29.96
C PRO A 13 -7.14 9.44 28.84
N GLY A 14 -6.14 8.84 28.19
CA GLY A 14 -5.43 9.45 27.08
C GLY A 14 -6.43 9.98 26.06
N SER A 15 -6.27 11.22 25.65
CA SER A 15 -7.17 11.96 24.76
C SER A 15 -7.49 11.12 23.52
N PRO A 16 -8.76 10.78 23.31
CA PRO A 16 -9.15 10.03 22.12
C PRO A 16 -9.05 10.97 20.96
N LEU A 17 -8.16 10.92 20.19
CA LEU A 17 -8.26 11.53 19.22
C LEU A 17 -7.77 12.11 18.08
N ARG A 18 -6.68 12.01 17.71
CA ARG A 18 -6.07 12.46 16.47
C ARG A 18 -5.94 11.35 15.43
N THR A 19 -6.20 10.16 15.82
CA THR A 19 -5.95 8.93 15.09
C THR A 19 -6.71 8.76 13.76
N PRO A 20 -8.01 9.10 13.61
CA PRO A 20 -8.70 8.87 12.32
C PRO A 20 -8.23 9.76 11.19
N ARG A 21 -7.93 11.02 11.53
CA ARG A 21 -7.40 11.98 10.54
C ARG A 21 -6.00 11.59 10.09
N ALA A 22 -5.17 11.06 11.01
CA ALA A 22 -3.83 10.58 10.70
C ALA A 22 -3.86 9.34 9.78
N ALA A 23 -4.75 8.37 10.04
CA ALA A 23 -4.94 7.22 9.14
C ALA A 23 -5.38 7.66 7.75
N ALA A 24 -6.40 8.51 7.67
CA ALA A 24 -6.89 9.02 6.40
C ALA A 24 -5.81 9.79 5.65
N GLY A 25 -5.04 10.64 6.33
CA GLY A 25 -3.92 11.35 5.73
C GLY A 25 -2.84 10.41 5.17
N ALA A 26 -2.41 9.42 5.96
CA ALA A 26 -1.42 8.44 5.55
C ALA A 26 -1.90 7.61 4.34
N GLY A 27 -3.17 7.16 4.35
CA GLY A 27 -3.74 6.41 3.25
C GLY A 27 -3.90 7.24 1.97
N ILE A 28 -4.23 8.52 2.07
CA ILE A 28 -4.26 9.43 0.90
C ILE A 28 -2.85 9.61 0.34
N ILE A 29 -1.86 9.90 1.18
CA ILE A 29 -0.46 10.07 0.75
C ILE A 29 0.04 8.79 0.07
N PHE A 30 -0.16 7.63 0.69
CA PHE A 30 0.17 6.33 0.08
C PHE A 30 -0.45 6.20 -1.31
N SER A 31 -1.76 6.42 -1.40
CA SER A 31 -2.51 6.20 -2.66
C SER A 31 -2.04 7.13 -3.78
N VAL A 32 -1.84 8.41 -3.48
CA VAL A 32 -1.36 9.38 -4.47
C VAL A 32 0.05 9.01 -4.95
N LEU A 33 0.97 8.72 -4.04
CA LEU A 33 2.34 8.35 -4.39
C LEU A 33 2.38 7.05 -5.19
N MET A 34 1.59 6.04 -4.77
CA MET A 34 1.54 4.73 -5.42
C MET A 34 0.91 4.81 -6.81
N ILE A 35 -0.23 5.49 -6.96
CA ILE A 35 -0.87 5.69 -8.26
C ILE A 35 0.09 6.42 -9.22
N THR A 36 0.73 7.49 -8.73
CA THR A 36 1.71 8.23 -9.55
C THR A 36 2.88 7.34 -9.97
N ALA A 37 3.46 6.57 -9.03
CA ALA A 37 4.55 5.66 -9.33
C ALA A 37 4.15 4.60 -10.37
N LEU A 38 3.01 3.94 -10.18
CA LEU A 38 2.52 2.90 -11.10
C LEU A 38 2.22 3.47 -12.49
N VAL A 39 1.57 4.63 -12.58
CA VAL A 39 1.29 5.28 -13.87
C VAL A 39 2.59 5.64 -14.60
N LEU A 40 3.56 6.25 -13.92
CA LEU A 40 4.86 6.57 -14.52
C LEU A 40 5.57 5.32 -15.02
N LEU A 41 5.58 4.24 -14.24
CA LEU A 41 6.20 2.97 -14.64
C LEU A 41 5.47 2.34 -15.84
N ARG A 42 4.14 2.29 -15.81
CA ARG A 42 3.34 1.66 -16.88
C ARG A 42 3.36 2.43 -18.21
N LEU A 43 3.43 3.75 -18.16
CA LEU A 43 3.55 4.58 -19.38
C LEU A 43 4.97 4.55 -19.97
N SER A 44 5.98 4.28 -19.14
CA SER A 44 7.38 4.33 -19.57
C SER A 44 7.94 2.98 -20.01
N VAL A 45 7.49 1.88 -19.37
CA VAL A 45 8.00 0.52 -19.62
C VAL A 45 6.95 -0.28 -20.41
N PRO A 46 7.28 -0.79 -21.63
CA PRO A 46 6.37 -1.64 -22.38
C PRO A 46 5.98 -2.92 -21.63
N ALA A 47 4.70 -3.27 -21.69
CA ALA A 47 4.17 -4.47 -21.01
C ALA A 47 4.76 -5.78 -21.58
N ASN A 48 5.15 -5.79 -22.87
CA ASN A 48 5.74 -6.96 -23.50
C ASN A 48 7.26 -6.99 -23.28
N PRO A 49 7.81 -7.96 -22.55
CA PRO A 49 9.26 -8.08 -22.31
C PRO A 49 10.09 -8.33 -23.59
N ALA A 50 9.47 -8.89 -24.62
CA ALA A 50 10.14 -9.21 -25.89
C ALA A 50 10.27 -8.00 -26.81
N VAL A 51 9.53 -6.92 -26.57
CA VAL A 51 9.57 -5.70 -27.36
C VAL A 51 10.47 -4.69 -26.67
N GLU A 52 11.66 -4.54 -27.23
CA GLU A 52 12.57 -3.39 -27.13
C GLU A 52 13.01 -2.87 -25.76
N SER A 53 14.32 -2.92 -25.60
CA SER A 53 15.08 -2.07 -24.68
C SER A 53 15.11 -0.57 -25.10
N SER A 54 14.31 -0.18 -26.09
CA SER A 54 14.29 1.19 -26.65
C SER A 54 13.91 2.26 -25.61
N TRP A 55 13.09 1.91 -24.60
CA TRP A 55 12.80 2.83 -23.50
C TRP A 55 14.04 3.16 -22.66
N LEU A 56 15.05 2.28 -22.64
CA LEU A 56 16.32 2.51 -21.94
C LEU A 56 17.19 3.58 -22.63
N THR A 57 16.99 3.80 -23.92
CA THR A 57 17.70 4.84 -24.69
C THR A 57 16.99 6.20 -24.64
N ASP A 58 15.69 6.21 -24.29
CA ASP A 58 14.89 7.42 -24.13
C ASP A 58 15.12 8.04 -22.74
N SER A 59 15.76 9.20 -22.71
CA SER A 59 16.08 9.91 -21.46
C SER A 59 14.83 10.30 -20.67
N GLY A 60 13.72 10.65 -21.33
CA GLY A 60 12.46 11.01 -20.70
C GLY A 60 11.82 9.81 -19.98
N LYS A 61 11.76 8.66 -20.65
CA LYS A 61 11.24 7.43 -20.07
C LYS A 61 12.09 6.94 -18.90
N ARG A 62 13.42 6.98 -19.03
CA ARG A 62 14.32 6.65 -17.90
C ARG A 62 14.09 7.55 -16.70
N ALA A 63 13.96 8.85 -16.91
CA ALA A 63 13.68 9.79 -15.83
C ALA A 63 12.34 9.50 -15.17
N ALA A 64 11.29 9.22 -15.95
CA ALA A 64 9.97 8.87 -15.41
C ALA A 64 10.01 7.58 -14.58
N VAL A 65 10.74 6.54 -15.06
CA VAL A 65 10.92 5.29 -14.29
C VAL A 65 11.70 5.56 -13.01
N ALA A 66 12.79 6.34 -13.08
CA ALA A 66 13.58 6.68 -11.90
C ALA A 66 12.73 7.44 -10.85
N ILE A 67 11.91 8.40 -11.28
CA ILE A 67 10.98 9.11 -10.40
C ILE A 67 9.98 8.12 -9.80
N GLY A 68 9.34 7.28 -10.61
CA GLY A 68 8.40 6.27 -10.14
C GLY A 68 8.99 5.37 -9.06
N LEU A 69 10.19 4.83 -9.30
CA LEU A 69 10.90 3.98 -8.34
C LEU A 69 11.27 4.73 -7.06
N ASN A 70 11.65 6.01 -7.13
CA ASN A 70 11.95 6.81 -5.95
C ASN A 70 10.70 7.16 -5.12
N LEU A 71 9.51 7.16 -5.69
CA LEU A 71 8.26 7.37 -4.95
C LEU A 71 7.87 6.15 -4.10
N ILE A 72 8.29 4.94 -4.51
CA ILE A 72 7.90 3.69 -3.87
C ILE A 72 8.28 3.62 -2.37
N PRO A 73 9.49 3.97 -1.94
CA PRO A 73 9.85 3.95 -0.52
C PRO A 73 8.95 4.87 0.32
N PHE A 74 8.65 6.05 -0.17
CA PHE A 74 7.77 7.00 0.53
C PHE A 74 6.33 6.51 0.58
N ALA A 75 5.83 5.90 -0.49
CA ALA A 75 4.54 5.24 -0.49
C ALA A 75 4.49 4.11 0.54
N GLY A 76 5.54 3.29 0.62
CA GLY A 76 5.64 2.22 1.60
C GLY A 76 5.64 2.72 3.04
N ILE A 77 6.38 3.79 3.35
CA ILE A 77 6.37 4.43 4.67
C ILE A 77 4.98 4.94 5.01
N ALA A 78 4.31 5.64 4.08
CA ALA A 78 2.96 6.13 4.28
C ALA A 78 1.97 4.98 4.53
N PHE A 79 2.13 3.86 3.83
CA PHE A 79 1.32 2.66 4.03
C PHE A 79 1.56 2.00 5.39
N LEU A 80 2.80 1.94 5.86
CA LEU A 80 3.11 1.45 7.21
C LEU A 80 2.46 2.32 8.29
N TRP A 81 2.45 3.64 8.11
CA TRP A 81 1.74 4.53 9.01
C TRP A 81 0.23 4.30 8.96
N PHE A 82 -0.33 4.12 7.77
CA PHE A 82 -1.74 3.77 7.61
C PHE A 82 -2.09 2.47 8.37
N ILE A 83 -1.28 1.39 8.20
CA ILE A 83 -1.45 0.13 8.94
C ILE A 83 -1.38 0.36 10.44
N GLY A 84 -0.37 1.09 10.92
CA GLY A 84 -0.17 1.36 12.35
C GLY A 84 -1.38 2.04 12.98
N VAL A 85 -1.90 3.07 12.32
CA VAL A 85 -3.06 3.82 12.84
C VAL A 85 -4.36 3.01 12.75
N ILE A 86 -4.55 2.20 11.70
CA ILE A 86 -5.72 1.32 11.61
C ILE A 86 -5.66 0.25 12.71
N ARG A 87 -4.48 -0.34 12.95
CA ARG A 87 -4.28 -1.35 14.00
C ARG A 87 -4.63 -0.83 15.39
N ASP A 88 -4.21 0.39 15.72
CA ASP A 88 -4.56 1.04 17.00
C ASP A 88 -6.08 1.18 17.21
N ARG A 89 -6.84 1.29 16.11
CA ARG A 89 -8.28 1.40 16.18
C ARG A 89 -9.01 0.08 16.31
N ILE A 90 -8.44 -0.97 15.77
CA ILE A 90 -9.01 -2.32 15.85
C ILE A 90 -9.05 -2.76 17.31
N GLY A 91 -8.08 -2.35 18.13
CA GLY A 91 -8.07 -2.50 19.57
C GLY A 91 -8.16 -3.93 20.07
N GLU A 92 -8.34 -4.09 21.38
CA GLU A 92 -8.44 -5.38 22.10
C GLU A 92 -9.72 -6.19 21.80
N ARG A 93 -10.64 -5.65 20.98
CA ARG A 93 -11.96 -6.24 20.70
C ARG A 93 -11.99 -7.19 19.53
N GLU A 94 -10.88 -7.34 18.81
CA GLU A 94 -10.88 -8.17 17.61
C GLU A 94 -10.09 -9.46 17.80
N ASP A 95 -10.54 -10.47 17.04
CA ASP A 95 -9.90 -11.78 16.96
C ASP A 95 -8.42 -11.62 16.58
N ARG A 96 -7.52 -12.11 17.43
CA ARG A 96 -6.06 -12.05 17.24
C ARG A 96 -5.63 -12.58 15.88
N PHE A 97 -6.40 -13.51 15.31
CA PHE A 97 -6.15 -14.07 14.00
C PHE A 97 -6.24 -12.98 12.90
N PHE A 98 -7.35 -12.22 12.85
CA PHE A 98 -7.52 -11.18 11.84
C PHE A 98 -6.49 -10.06 11.98
N ALA A 99 -6.16 -9.67 13.19
CA ALA A 99 -5.11 -8.68 13.45
C ALA A 99 -3.73 -9.14 12.93
N THR A 100 -3.41 -10.43 13.07
CA THR A 100 -2.16 -11.02 12.58
C THR A 100 -2.14 -11.08 11.06
N VAL A 101 -3.22 -11.53 10.41
CA VAL A 101 -3.32 -11.61 8.95
C VAL A 101 -3.30 -10.21 8.32
N PHE A 102 -3.99 -9.24 8.92
CA PHE A 102 -3.97 -7.84 8.50
C PHE A 102 -2.54 -7.28 8.50
N LEU A 103 -1.84 -7.40 9.62
CA LEU A 103 -0.47 -6.90 9.75
C LEU A 103 0.49 -7.65 8.82
N GLY A 104 0.43 -8.98 8.82
CA GLY A 104 1.31 -9.83 8.03
C GLY A 104 1.17 -9.59 6.54
N SER A 105 -0.06 -9.52 6.01
CA SER A 105 -0.29 -9.25 4.59
C SER A 105 0.15 -7.85 4.18
N GLY A 106 -0.07 -6.84 5.04
CA GLY A 106 0.39 -5.48 4.79
C GLY A 106 1.92 -5.35 4.78
N LEU A 107 2.62 -6.00 5.73
CA LEU A 107 4.08 -6.00 5.76
C LEU A 107 4.69 -6.76 4.57
N LEU A 108 4.12 -7.91 4.20
CA LEU A 108 4.55 -8.65 3.02
C LEU A 108 4.31 -7.87 1.73
N PHE A 109 3.18 -7.17 1.62
CA PHE A 109 2.91 -6.26 0.51
C PHE A 109 4.03 -5.22 0.35
N VAL A 110 4.41 -4.52 1.43
CA VAL A 110 5.49 -3.52 1.42
C VAL A 110 6.84 -4.17 1.11
N ALA A 111 7.15 -5.32 1.69
CA ALA A 111 8.40 -6.03 1.45
C ALA A 111 8.54 -6.43 -0.04
N MET A 112 7.50 -7.02 -0.64
CA MET A 112 7.53 -7.42 -2.06
C MET A 112 7.68 -6.19 -2.97
N MET A 113 7.03 -5.09 -2.63
CA MET A 113 7.13 -3.83 -3.35
C MET A 113 8.56 -3.27 -3.31
N PHE A 114 9.20 -3.25 -2.13
CA PHE A 114 10.57 -2.75 -2.00
C PHE A 114 11.58 -3.63 -2.72
N VAL A 115 11.42 -4.95 -2.66
CA VAL A 115 12.29 -5.88 -3.39
C VAL A 115 12.14 -5.69 -4.89
N ALA A 116 10.90 -5.57 -5.40
CA ALA A 116 10.65 -5.32 -6.81
C ALA A 116 11.28 -3.98 -7.27
N ALA A 117 11.12 -2.93 -6.47
CA ALA A 117 11.72 -1.62 -6.76
C ALA A 117 13.26 -1.66 -6.73
N ALA A 118 13.85 -2.39 -5.79
CA ALA A 118 15.31 -2.56 -5.70
C ALA A 118 15.87 -3.31 -6.92
N VAL A 119 15.21 -4.40 -7.35
CA VAL A 119 15.61 -5.15 -8.55
C VAL A 119 15.49 -4.27 -9.79
N ALA A 120 14.36 -3.56 -9.97
CA ALA A 120 14.16 -2.67 -11.10
C ALA A 120 15.16 -1.51 -11.11
N GLY A 121 15.45 -0.93 -9.95
CA GLY A 121 16.45 0.14 -9.79
C GLY A 121 17.86 -0.33 -10.13
N GLY A 122 18.24 -1.54 -9.67
CA GLY A 122 19.52 -2.16 -10.00
C GLY A 122 19.70 -2.38 -11.50
N LEU A 123 18.65 -2.82 -12.20
CA LEU A 123 18.70 -2.98 -13.67
C LEU A 123 18.94 -1.66 -14.40
N ILE A 124 18.34 -0.57 -13.93
CA ILE A 124 18.57 0.77 -14.53
C ILE A 124 19.99 1.24 -14.25
N ALA A 125 20.49 1.03 -13.05
CA ALA A 125 21.86 1.40 -12.69
C ALA A 125 22.89 0.63 -13.54
N ASP A 126 22.68 -0.65 -13.79
CA ASP A 126 23.57 -1.48 -14.63
C ASP A 126 23.63 -0.96 -16.07
N THR A 127 22.50 -0.52 -16.64
CA THR A 127 22.46 0.04 -18.00
C THR A 127 23.25 1.35 -18.16
N SER A 128 23.51 2.06 -17.08
CA SER A 128 24.32 3.29 -17.10
C SER A 128 25.82 3.01 -17.18
N SER A 129 26.25 1.79 -16.84
CA SER A 129 27.65 1.36 -16.82
C SER A 129 28.12 0.71 -18.13
N GLY A 130 27.21 0.44 -19.07
CA GLY A 130 27.48 -0.19 -20.36
C GLY A 130 26.28 -0.89 -20.96
N PRO A 131 26.41 -1.56 -22.11
CA PRO A 131 25.31 -2.35 -22.66
C PRO A 131 24.97 -3.50 -21.71
N PRO A 132 23.70 -3.65 -21.29
CA PRO A 132 23.32 -4.67 -20.33
C PRO A 132 23.52 -6.07 -20.92
N VAL A 133 23.99 -6.99 -20.10
CA VAL A 133 24.02 -8.43 -20.46
C VAL A 133 22.59 -8.90 -20.63
N ALA A 134 22.23 -9.39 -21.82
CA ALA A 134 20.85 -9.74 -22.17
C ALA A 134 20.20 -10.70 -21.15
N GLY A 135 20.95 -11.67 -20.62
CA GLY A 135 20.47 -12.61 -19.61
C GLY A 135 20.14 -11.94 -18.27
N THR A 136 20.96 -11.01 -17.80
CA THR A 136 20.75 -10.27 -16.55
C THR A 136 19.49 -9.40 -16.64
N LEU A 137 19.32 -8.70 -17.77
CA LEU A 137 18.15 -7.86 -17.99
C LEU A 137 16.86 -8.69 -18.02
N ALA A 138 16.86 -9.80 -18.73
CA ALA A 138 15.70 -10.70 -18.80
C ALA A 138 15.34 -11.27 -17.43
N LEU A 139 16.32 -11.77 -16.68
CA LEU A 139 16.12 -12.34 -15.34
C LEU A 139 15.55 -11.28 -14.38
N GLY A 140 16.14 -10.09 -14.33
CA GLY A 140 15.66 -9.04 -13.44
C GLY A 140 14.25 -8.56 -13.78
N ARG A 141 13.90 -8.47 -15.07
CA ARG A 141 12.53 -8.16 -15.50
C ARG A 141 11.54 -9.25 -15.08
N HIS A 142 11.90 -10.54 -15.24
CA HIS A 142 11.06 -11.63 -14.80
C HIS A 142 10.86 -11.64 -13.28
N ILE A 143 11.92 -11.43 -12.51
CA ILE A 143 11.82 -11.34 -11.04
C ILE A 143 10.89 -10.18 -10.65
N THR A 144 11.08 -9.01 -11.23
CA THR A 144 10.24 -7.84 -10.95
C THR A 144 8.77 -8.10 -11.29
N SER A 145 8.47 -8.68 -12.46
CA SER A 145 7.09 -8.99 -12.85
C SER A 145 6.44 -10.04 -11.94
N ILE A 146 7.16 -11.11 -11.59
CA ILE A 146 6.63 -12.13 -10.68
C ILE A 146 6.34 -11.53 -9.29
N LEU A 147 7.22 -10.67 -8.78
CA LEU A 147 7.01 -10.01 -7.50
C LEU A 147 5.77 -9.11 -7.52
N LEU A 148 5.58 -8.32 -8.58
CA LEU A 148 4.45 -7.41 -8.71
C LEU A 148 3.16 -8.14 -9.10
N ASP A 149 3.17 -8.92 -10.16
CA ASP A 149 1.96 -9.51 -10.70
C ASP A 149 1.43 -10.66 -9.83
N VAL A 150 2.32 -11.39 -9.13
CA VAL A 150 1.93 -12.58 -8.37
C VAL A 150 1.87 -12.31 -6.87
N TYR A 151 2.98 -11.95 -6.27
CA TYR A 151 3.09 -11.89 -4.81
C TYR A 151 2.47 -10.62 -4.24
N TRP A 152 2.82 -9.48 -4.78
CA TRP A 152 2.35 -8.18 -4.33
C TRP A 152 0.82 -8.05 -4.43
N MET A 153 0.24 -8.42 -5.60
CA MET A 153 -1.21 -8.36 -5.81
C MET A 153 -1.97 -9.27 -4.85
N ARG A 154 -1.48 -10.49 -4.59
CA ARG A 154 -2.13 -11.42 -3.65
C ARG A 154 -2.07 -10.91 -2.21
N MET A 155 -0.95 -10.32 -1.80
CA MET A 155 -0.86 -9.72 -0.47
C MET A 155 -1.78 -8.50 -0.33
N ALA A 156 -1.91 -7.68 -1.36
CA ALA A 156 -2.89 -6.60 -1.42
C ALA A 156 -4.33 -7.13 -1.32
N ALA A 157 -4.64 -8.24 -1.99
CA ALA A 157 -5.96 -8.88 -1.91
C ALA A 157 -6.27 -9.38 -0.49
N VAL A 158 -5.33 -10.09 0.14
CA VAL A 158 -5.50 -10.59 1.52
C VAL A 158 -5.65 -9.42 2.50
N PHE A 159 -4.83 -8.39 2.37
CA PHE A 159 -4.94 -7.17 3.17
C PHE A 159 -6.31 -6.51 3.02
N THR A 160 -6.79 -6.38 1.78
CA THR A 160 -8.10 -5.78 1.48
C THR A 160 -9.24 -6.61 2.09
N LEU A 161 -9.25 -7.95 1.92
CA LEU A 161 -10.26 -8.83 2.51
C LEU A 161 -10.28 -8.73 4.03
N THR A 162 -9.11 -8.73 4.66
CA THR A 162 -8.99 -8.63 6.11
C THR A 162 -9.51 -7.27 6.59
N THR A 163 -9.11 -6.18 5.91
CA THR A 163 -9.59 -4.82 6.23
C THR A 163 -11.11 -4.71 6.09
N VAL A 164 -11.68 -5.27 5.02
CA VAL A 164 -13.14 -5.29 4.81
C VAL A 164 -13.85 -6.09 5.90
N THR A 165 -13.30 -7.24 6.30
CA THR A 165 -13.89 -8.08 7.36
C THR A 165 -13.92 -7.32 8.68
N ILE A 166 -12.83 -6.65 9.03
CA ILE A 166 -12.72 -5.80 10.21
C ILE A 166 -13.72 -4.63 10.13
N ALA A 167 -13.74 -3.92 9.01
CA ALA A 167 -14.61 -2.78 8.80
C ALA A 167 -16.11 -3.14 8.91
N ARG A 168 -16.49 -4.33 8.44
CA ARG A 168 -17.88 -4.86 8.58
C ARG A 168 -18.26 -5.12 10.04
N ARG A 169 -17.34 -5.67 10.83
CA ARG A 169 -17.59 -5.96 12.25
C ARG A 169 -17.70 -4.68 13.07
N THR A 170 -16.91 -3.67 12.73
CA THR A 170 -16.88 -2.39 13.47
C THR A 170 -17.90 -1.36 12.97
N GLN A 171 -18.58 -1.62 11.85
CA GLN A 171 -19.56 -0.71 11.22
C GLN A 171 -19.03 0.71 10.93
N ILE A 172 -17.70 0.87 10.82
CA ILE A 172 -17.04 2.17 10.68
C ILE A 172 -17.02 2.64 9.21
N VAL A 173 -17.17 1.72 8.26
CA VAL A 173 -17.04 1.98 6.82
C VAL A 173 -18.37 1.77 6.11
N SER A 174 -18.63 2.57 5.09
CA SER A 174 -19.85 2.47 4.29
C SER A 174 -19.98 1.11 3.59
N ARG A 175 -21.22 0.63 3.43
CA ARG A 175 -21.51 -0.66 2.78
C ARG A 175 -20.94 -0.75 1.37
N TRP A 176 -20.96 0.35 0.65
CA TRP A 176 -20.41 0.42 -0.71
C TRP A 176 -18.92 0.15 -0.77
N LEU A 177 -18.15 0.75 0.13
CA LEU A 177 -16.70 0.52 0.23
C LEU A 177 -16.36 -0.90 0.66
N THR A 178 -17.22 -1.51 1.48
CA THR A 178 -17.10 -2.92 1.84
C THR A 178 -17.28 -3.81 0.61
N ILE A 179 -18.33 -3.60 -0.18
CA ILE A 179 -18.59 -4.36 -1.41
C ILE A 179 -17.46 -4.12 -2.43
N ALA A 180 -17.11 -2.85 -2.65
CA ALA A 180 -16.01 -2.48 -3.54
C ALA A 180 -14.68 -3.14 -3.13
N GLY A 181 -14.39 -3.22 -1.83
CA GLY A 181 -13.20 -3.88 -1.32
C GLY A 181 -13.21 -5.40 -1.57
N VAL A 182 -14.35 -6.08 -1.39
CA VAL A 182 -14.45 -7.51 -1.74
C VAL A 182 -14.22 -7.72 -3.23
N VAL A 183 -14.85 -6.91 -4.09
CA VAL A 183 -14.67 -7.00 -5.54
C VAL A 183 -13.22 -6.72 -5.93
N THR A 184 -12.62 -5.67 -5.38
CA THR A 184 -11.19 -5.35 -5.58
C THR A 184 -10.31 -6.53 -5.18
N ALA A 185 -10.52 -7.09 -4.00
CA ALA A 185 -9.72 -8.22 -3.52
C ALA A 185 -9.86 -9.47 -4.42
N LEU A 186 -11.06 -9.79 -4.87
CA LEU A 186 -11.28 -10.89 -5.80
C LEU A 186 -10.57 -10.66 -7.14
N ILE A 187 -10.67 -9.45 -7.70
CA ILE A 187 -9.96 -9.10 -8.93
C ILE A 187 -8.45 -9.21 -8.75
N LEU A 188 -7.89 -8.71 -7.64
CA LEU A 188 -6.46 -8.79 -7.35
C LEU A 188 -5.99 -10.24 -7.13
N LEU A 189 -6.86 -11.12 -6.62
CA LEU A 189 -6.52 -12.51 -6.36
C LEU A 189 -6.43 -13.34 -7.64
N VAL A 190 -7.36 -13.11 -8.59
CA VAL A 190 -7.54 -13.93 -9.80
C VAL A 190 -7.11 -13.18 -11.06
N GLY A 191 -7.04 -11.85 -11.03
CA GLY A 191 -6.84 -10.98 -12.18
C GLY A 191 -5.40 -10.86 -12.68
N VAL A 192 -4.51 -11.74 -12.20
CA VAL A 192 -3.12 -11.80 -12.64
C VAL A 192 -3.05 -12.02 -14.15
N GLY A 193 -2.39 -11.11 -14.86
CA GLY A 193 -2.21 -11.21 -16.32
C GLY A 193 -3.38 -10.71 -17.18
N ILE A 194 -4.52 -10.28 -16.58
CA ILE A 194 -5.66 -9.74 -17.36
C ILE A 194 -5.32 -8.35 -17.92
N SER A 195 -4.78 -7.47 -17.07
CA SER A 195 -4.39 -6.13 -17.47
C SER A 195 -3.36 -5.55 -16.50
N PRO A 196 -2.33 -4.85 -17.01
CA PRO A 196 -1.36 -4.18 -16.14
C PRO A 196 -1.97 -3.05 -15.29
N TRP A 197 -3.18 -2.58 -15.59
CA TRP A 197 -3.87 -1.53 -14.84
C TRP A 197 -4.62 -2.05 -13.61
N VAL A 198 -4.77 -3.37 -13.46
CA VAL A 198 -5.44 -4.00 -12.30
C VAL A 198 -4.74 -3.63 -10.98
N GLU A 199 -3.43 -3.41 -11.02
CA GLU A 199 -2.65 -2.98 -9.85
C GLU A 199 -3.14 -1.66 -9.23
N LEU A 200 -3.74 -0.77 -10.03
CA LEU A 200 -4.26 0.51 -9.55
C LEU A 200 -5.50 0.36 -8.67
N LEU A 201 -6.20 -0.78 -8.73
CA LEU A 201 -7.40 -1.02 -7.94
C LEU A 201 -7.14 -0.94 -6.44
N PHE A 202 -5.99 -1.45 -5.99
CA PHE A 202 -5.65 -1.44 -4.58
C PHE A 202 -5.45 -0.02 -4.03
N PRO A 203 -4.52 0.79 -4.56
CA PRO A 203 -4.35 2.15 -4.06
C PRO A 203 -5.58 3.03 -4.30
N ALA A 204 -6.37 2.80 -5.35
CA ALA A 204 -7.64 3.50 -5.57
C ALA A 204 -8.66 3.16 -4.48
N TRP A 205 -8.76 1.89 -4.07
CA TRP A 205 -9.63 1.49 -2.98
C TRP A 205 -9.16 2.05 -1.63
N ILE A 206 -7.84 2.04 -1.34
CA ILE A 206 -7.29 2.67 -0.13
C ILE A 206 -7.59 4.17 -0.11
N LEU A 207 -7.52 4.85 -1.27
CA LEU A 207 -7.88 6.26 -1.40
C LEU A 207 -9.34 6.50 -1.02
N ALA A 208 -10.24 5.72 -1.60
CA ALA A 208 -11.68 5.81 -1.32
C ALA A 208 -11.98 5.54 0.17
N LEU A 209 -11.36 4.51 0.75
CA LEU A 209 -11.45 4.19 2.17
C LEU A 209 -10.96 5.36 3.05
N SER A 210 -9.83 5.96 2.70
CA SER A 210 -9.24 7.08 3.43
C SER A 210 -10.12 8.33 3.38
N ILE A 211 -10.74 8.61 2.23
CA ILE A 211 -11.68 9.72 2.06
C ILE A 211 -12.94 9.49 2.91
N ASP A 212 -13.49 8.26 2.92
CA ASP A 212 -14.68 7.93 3.73
C ASP A 212 -14.39 8.07 5.23
N LEU A 213 -13.23 7.60 5.69
CA LEU A 213 -12.77 7.79 7.06
C LEU A 213 -12.63 9.28 7.43
N LEU A 214 -12.12 10.11 6.53
CA LEU A 214 -12.00 11.54 6.73
C LEU A 214 -13.37 12.22 6.80
N ALA A 215 -14.29 11.85 5.92
CA ALA A 215 -15.65 12.37 5.90
C ALA A 215 -16.44 11.99 7.16
N ALA A 216 -16.29 10.75 7.63
CA ALA A 216 -16.90 10.30 8.88
C ALA A 216 -16.43 11.11 10.10
N THR A 217 -15.13 11.46 10.15
CA THR A 217 -14.61 12.28 11.27
C THR A 217 -15.08 13.71 11.23
N ARG A 218 -15.38 14.27 10.05
CA ARG A 218 -15.94 15.62 9.92
C ARG A 218 -17.40 15.67 10.36
N ARG A 219 -18.17 14.61 10.11
CA ARG A 219 -19.58 14.51 10.53
C ARG A 219 -19.74 14.33 12.04
N ALA A 220 -18.75 13.75 12.71
CA ALA A 220 -18.76 13.49 14.15
C ALA A 220 -18.23 14.66 14.99
N ALA A 221 -17.69 15.73 14.39
CA ALA A 221 -17.26 16.93 15.09
C ALA A 221 -18.49 17.82 15.31
N PRO A 222 -18.96 18.03 16.57
CA PRO A 222 -20.00 19.02 16.85
C PRO A 222 -19.44 20.41 16.55
N GLY A 223 -20.24 21.25 15.86
CA GLY A 223 -19.96 22.65 15.65
C GLY A 223 -19.98 23.45 16.97
#